data_3d380b00c33425bcb6e0eb881188f3d8
#
_entry.id   3d380b00c33425bcb6e0eb881188f3d8
#
_cell.length_a   1.000
_cell.length_b   1.000
_cell.length_c   1.000
_cell.angle_alpha   90.00
_cell.angle_beta   90.00
_cell.angle_gamma   90.00
#
_symmetry.space_group_name_H-M   'P 1'
#
loop_
_entity.id
_entity.type
_entity.pdbx_description
1 polymer ?
#
loop_
_entity_poly.entity_id
_entity_poly.type
_entity_poly.pdbx_seq_one_letter_code
_entity_poly.pdbx_strand_id
1 'polypeptide(L)'
;LYDGDLTLDAGEVLAERCENCKSKKHVAYDELLGEDGEVCDSGRFDEVARLESMTPDERVEFWQNELSRCIRCNACPDVCPACTCEKCVFDNPDSPVENKAPANSFEEKMFHIIRAFHVVGRCTDCGECSRVCPQHIPLHLLNRKFIKDIDELYGEYQAGSVVGNRAPIVDYKEEDAEPSEAVERGDRNA
;
A
#
# COMPACT_ATOMS: atom_id res chain seq x y z
N LEU A 1 -0.89 30.80 -15.78
CA LEU A 1 -1.47 32.12 -15.71
C LEU A 1 -2.95 31.97 -15.39
N TYR A 2 -3.29 32.01 -14.10
CA TYR A 2 -4.67 32.01 -13.66
C TYR A 2 -5.09 33.44 -13.40
N ASP A 3 -6.01 33.93 -14.19
CA ASP A 3 -6.59 35.24 -14.04
C ASP A 3 -7.99 35.06 -13.40
N GLY A 4 -8.02 35.11 -12.09
CA GLY A 4 -9.24 35.03 -11.29
C GLY A 4 -9.13 34.10 -10.08
N ASP A 5 -9.66 34.53 -8.95
CA ASP A 5 -9.81 33.71 -7.75
C ASP A 5 -10.98 32.75 -7.93
N LEU A 6 -10.69 31.49 -8.33
CA LEU A 6 -11.67 30.42 -8.35
C LEU A 6 -11.61 29.67 -7.02
N THR A 7 -12.66 29.80 -6.23
CA THR A 7 -12.83 29.02 -5.01
C THR A 7 -13.65 27.78 -5.33
N LEU A 8 -13.06 26.60 -5.09
CA LEU A 8 -13.72 25.30 -5.26
C LEU A 8 -13.88 24.65 -3.88
N ASP A 9 -14.94 23.87 -3.71
CA ASP A 9 -15.08 23.02 -2.53
C ASP A 9 -14.02 21.94 -2.54
N ALA A 10 -13.40 21.68 -1.39
CA ALA A 10 -12.33 20.65 -1.28
C ALA A 10 -12.84 19.27 -1.68
N GLY A 11 -14.11 18.93 -1.40
CA GLY A 11 -14.73 17.68 -1.78
C GLY A 11 -14.89 17.49 -3.30
N GLU A 12 -15.00 18.59 -4.05
CA GLU A 12 -15.13 18.53 -5.52
C GLU A 12 -13.80 18.28 -6.24
N VAL A 13 -12.68 18.60 -5.59
CA VAL A 13 -11.35 18.53 -6.21
C VAL A 13 -10.42 17.52 -5.54
N LEU A 14 -10.82 16.95 -4.41
CA LEU A 14 -10.03 15.96 -3.70
C LEU A 14 -9.93 14.69 -4.54
N ALA A 15 -8.72 14.15 -4.64
CA ALA A 15 -8.55 12.86 -5.30
C ALA A 15 -9.19 11.74 -4.47
N GLU A 16 -9.89 10.80 -5.11
CA GLU A 16 -10.57 9.66 -4.49
C GLU A 16 -9.70 8.94 -3.45
N ARG A 17 -8.42 8.72 -3.74
CA ARG A 17 -7.48 8.11 -2.80
C ARG A 17 -7.22 8.92 -1.52
N CYS A 18 -7.54 10.22 -1.54
CA CYS A 18 -7.37 11.12 -0.40
C CYS A 18 -8.64 11.24 0.46
N GLU A 19 -9.78 10.80 -0.03
CA GLU A 19 -11.06 10.86 0.69
C GLU A 19 -10.99 10.04 1.98
N ASN A 20 -10.50 8.81 1.89
CA ASN A 20 -10.37 7.86 3.00
C ASN A 20 -8.94 7.80 3.59
N CYS A 21 -8.17 8.87 3.45
CA CYS A 21 -6.80 8.95 3.95
C CYS A 21 -6.78 9.15 5.47
N LYS A 22 -6.07 8.27 6.20
CA LYS A 22 -5.84 8.42 7.66
C LYS A 22 -4.81 9.50 8.00
N SER A 23 -3.93 9.86 7.07
CA SER A 23 -2.86 10.84 7.29
C SER A 23 -3.38 12.27 7.04
N LYS A 24 -4.28 12.75 7.88
CA LYS A 24 -4.84 14.12 7.82
C LYS A 24 -4.13 15.11 8.74
N LYS A 25 -3.27 14.61 9.63
CA LYS A 25 -2.50 15.43 10.56
C LYS A 25 -1.09 15.68 10.03
N HIS A 26 -0.61 16.88 10.19
CA HIS A 26 0.76 17.24 9.86
C HIS A 26 1.67 16.88 11.04
N VAL A 27 2.69 16.05 10.82
CA VAL A 27 3.60 15.56 11.86
C VAL A 27 4.98 16.21 11.85
N ALA A 28 5.36 16.83 10.73
CA ALA A 28 6.62 17.57 10.58
C ALA A 28 6.39 18.78 9.67
N TYR A 29 6.52 19.97 10.20
CA TYR A 29 6.36 21.23 9.47
C TYR A 29 7.07 22.37 10.23
N ASP A 30 7.47 23.40 9.51
CA ASP A 30 8.02 24.62 10.11
C ASP A 30 6.90 25.61 10.46
N GLU A 31 5.86 25.68 9.64
CA GLU A 31 4.69 26.54 9.83
C GLU A 31 3.43 25.83 9.31
N LEU A 32 2.36 25.85 10.09
CA LEU A 32 1.06 25.31 9.70
C LEU A 32 0.08 26.45 9.43
N LEU A 33 -0.42 26.52 8.21
CA LEU A 33 -1.47 27.46 7.79
C LEU A 33 -2.82 26.75 7.79
N GLY A 34 -3.66 27.06 8.76
CA GLY A 34 -4.97 26.43 8.96
C GLY A 34 -4.96 25.37 10.04
N GLU A 35 -5.94 24.49 10.00
CA GLU A 35 -6.12 23.39 10.95
C GLU A 35 -5.88 22.04 10.27
N ASP A 36 -5.55 21.03 11.07
CA ASP A 36 -5.47 19.65 10.57
C ASP A 36 -6.85 19.19 10.08
N GLY A 37 -6.84 18.40 9.00
CA GLY A 37 -8.06 17.82 8.46
C GLY A 37 -8.64 16.73 9.36
N GLU A 38 -9.96 16.56 9.31
CA GLU A 38 -10.62 15.44 9.98
C GLU A 38 -10.28 14.12 9.30
N VAL A 39 -10.01 13.09 10.10
CA VAL A 39 -9.76 11.74 9.60
C VAL A 39 -11.10 11.09 9.22
N CYS A 40 -11.24 10.72 7.94
CA CYS A 40 -12.33 9.91 7.47
C CYS A 40 -11.80 8.49 7.20
N ASP A 41 -12.37 7.50 7.87
CA ASP A 41 -11.95 6.10 7.77
C ASP A 41 -13.05 5.19 7.18
N SER A 42 -14.18 5.78 6.78
CA SER A 42 -15.28 5.04 6.20
C SER A 42 -14.91 4.53 4.80
N GLY A 43 -15.06 3.21 4.58
CA GLY A 43 -14.85 2.60 3.28
C GLY A 43 -13.40 2.36 2.86
N ARG A 44 -12.40 2.68 3.72
CA ARG A 44 -10.97 2.48 3.40
C ARG A 44 -10.64 1.07 2.93
N PHE A 45 -11.25 0.07 3.55
CA PHE A 45 -10.97 -1.35 3.27
C PHE A 45 -12.05 -2.06 2.43
N ASP A 46 -13.04 -1.35 1.90
CA ASP A 46 -14.17 -1.96 1.18
C ASP A 46 -13.71 -2.77 -0.04
N GLU A 47 -12.78 -2.25 -0.84
CA GLU A 47 -12.24 -2.99 -1.98
C GLU A 47 -11.40 -4.20 -1.56
N VAL A 48 -10.68 -4.09 -0.45
CA VAL A 48 -9.94 -5.23 0.13
C VAL A 48 -10.92 -6.29 0.60
N ALA A 49 -11.97 -5.90 1.32
CA ALA A 49 -13.02 -6.82 1.78
C ALA A 49 -13.73 -7.51 0.60
N ARG A 50 -13.97 -6.80 -0.50
CA ARG A 50 -14.50 -7.39 -1.73
C ARG A 50 -13.56 -8.47 -2.29
N LEU A 51 -12.25 -8.22 -2.33
CA LEU A 51 -11.28 -9.22 -2.77
C LEU A 51 -11.19 -10.41 -1.80
N GLU A 52 -11.32 -10.18 -0.50
CA GLU A 52 -11.35 -11.23 0.51
C GLU A 52 -12.59 -12.13 0.40
N SER A 53 -13.72 -11.58 -0.03
CA SER A 53 -14.95 -12.35 -0.24
C SER A 53 -14.91 -13.28 -1.47
N MET A 54 -13.93 -13.12 -2.35
CA MET A 54 -13.71 -14.01 -3.49
C MET A 54 -13.16 -15.35 -3.01
N THR A 55 -13.49 -16.41 -3.75
CA THR A 55 -12.80 -17.70 -3.57
C THR A 55 -11.30 -17.57 -3.86
N PRO A 56 -10.46 -18.47 -3.33
CA PRO A 56 -9.02 -18.45 -3.63
C PRO A 56 -8.70 -18.43 -5.13
N ASP A 57 -9.44 -19.21 -5.91
CA ASP A 57 -9.22 -19.31 -7.37
C ASP A 57 -9.60 -18.00 -8.09
N GLU A 58 -10.75 -17.41 -7.76
CA GLU A 58 -11.17 -16.10 -8.30
C GLU A 58 -10.18 -15.00 -7.96
N ARG A 59 -9.64 -14.99 -6.73
CA ARG A 59 -8.64 -14.02 -6.28
C ARG A 59 -7.31 -14.19 -7.00
N VAL A 60 -6.89 -15.44 -7.24
CA VAL A 60 -5.70 -15.72 -8.05
C VAL A 60 -5.90 -15.26 -9.49
N GLU A 61 -7.05 -15.55 -10.09
CA GLU A 61 -7.38 -15.12 -11.45
C GLU A 61 -7.41 -13.59 -11.56
N PHE A 62 -8.04 -12.90 -10.60
CA PHE A 62 -8.05 -11.44 -10.54
C PHE A 62 -6.62 -10.87 -10.58
N TRP A 63 -5.76 -11.31 -9.66
CA TRP A 63 -4.39 -10.81 -9.62
C TRP A 63 -3.55 -11.23 -10.82
N GLN A 64 -3.80 -12.40 -11.38
CA GLN A 64 -3.14 -12.83 -12.60
C GLN A 64 -3.49 -11.92 -13.79
N ASN A 65 -4.76 -11.58 -13.93
CA ASN A 65 -5.22 -10.69 -15.00
C ASN A 65 -4.69 -9.27 -14.81
N GLU A 66 -4.73 -8.73 -13.58
CA GLU A 66 -4.23 -7.40 -13.29
C GLU A 66 -2.71 -7.29 -13.49
N LEU A 67 -1.95 -8.19 -12.90
CA LEU A 67 -0.48 -8.12 -12.91
C LEU A 67 0.13 -8.51 -14.26
N SER A 68 -0.56 -9.31 -15.09
CA SER A 68 -0.09 -9.65 -16.44
C SER A 68 0.06 -8.44 -17.38
N ARG A 69 -0.61 -7.33 -17.06
CA ARG A 69 -0.50 -6.07 -17.79
C ARG A 69 0.79 -5.30 -17.51
N CYS A 70 1.57 -5.73 -16.52
CA CYS A 70 2.77 -5.03 -16.10
C CYS A 70 3.83 -5.02 -17.21
N ILE A 71 4.34 -3.83 -17.54
CA ILE A 71 5.41 -3.64 -18.51
C ILE A 71 6.79 -3.40 -17.88
N ARG A 72 6.90 -3.60 -16.55
CA ARG A 72 8.16 -3.44 -15.80
C ARG A 72 8.82 -2.06 -15.97
N CYS A 73 8.02 -1.00 -16.02
CA CYS A 73 8.52 0.37 -16.20
C CYS A 73 9.13 0.98 -14.92
N ASN A 74 9.05 0.31 -13.78
CA ASN A 74 9.54 0.73 -12.47
C ASN A 74 8.93 2.04 -11.91
N ALA A 75 7.94 2.65 -12.52
CA ALA A 75 7.32 3.87 -12.02
C ALA A 75 6.74 3.71 -10.58
N CYS A 76 6.22 2.52 -10.24
CA CYS A 76 5.62 2.28 -8.93
C CYS A 76 6.62 2.20 -7.76
N PRO A 77 7.83 1.61 -7.85
CA PRO A 77 8.84 1.77 -6.81
C PRO A 77 9.44 3.17 -6.78
N ASP A 78 9.66 3.80 -7.94
CA ASP A 78 10.34 5.10 -8.03
C ASP A 78 9.54 6.23 -7.36
N VAL A 79 8.20 6.18 -7.43
CA VAL A 79 7.34 7.18 -6.78
C VAL A 79 7.09 6.88 -5.30
N CYS A 80 7.41 5.68 -4.83
CA CYS A 80 7.00 5.23 -3.49
C CYS A 80 7.93 5.76 -2.40
N PRO A 81 7.44 6.55 -1.43
CA PRO A 81 8.26 7.08 -0.34
C PRO A 81 8.80 5.99 0.59
N ALA A 82 8.22 4.79 0.56
CA ALA A 82 8.68 3.65 1.35
C ALA A 82 9.73 2.78 0.63
N CYS A 83 9.96 2.99 -0.68
CA CYS A 83 11.01 2.31 -1.44
C CYS A 83 12.33 3.09 -1.36
N THR A 84 13.04 2.97 -0.24
CA THR A 84 14.24 3.74 0.08
C THR A 84 15.54 2.98 -0.13
N CYS A 85 15.51 1.82 -0.79
CA CYS A 85 16.70 1.04 -1.07
C CYS A 85 17.60 1.78 -2.05
N GLU A 86 18.90 1.89 -1.73
CA GLU A 86 19.90 2.45 -2.63
C GLU A 86 19.95 1.68 -3.96
N LYS A 87 19.78 0.35 -3.89
CA LYS A 87 19.65 -0.52 -5.05
C LYS A 87 18.58 -1.57 -4.78
N CYS A 88 17.61 -1.65 -5.67
CA CYS A 88 16.55 -2.64 -5.55
C CYS A 88 17.09 -4.06 -5.79
N VAL A 89 16.57 -5.03 -5.06
CA VAL A 89 16.91 -6.45 -5.28
C VAL A 89 16.61 -6.91 -6.71
N PHE A 90 15.60 -6.32 -7.34
CA PHE A 90 15.24 -6.61 -8.73
C PHE A 90 16.10 -5.90 -9.80
N ASP A 91 16.94 -4.95 -9.38
CA ASP A 91 17.84 -4.19 -10.26
C ASP A 91 19.31 -4.43 -9.91
N ASN A 92 19.58 -5.32 -8.93
CA ASN A 92 20.94 -5.62 -8.50
C ASN A 92 21.54 -6.79 -9.30
N PRO A 93 22.56 -6.56 -10.13
CA PRO A 93 23.20 -7.60 -10.94
C PRO A 93 23.85 -8.73 -10.11
N ASP A 94 24.11 -8.48 -8.85
CA ASP A 94 24.66 -9.49 -7.92
C ASP A 94 23.58 -10.32 -7.20
N SER A 95 22.30 -9.98 -7.46
CA SER A 95 21.17 -10.73 -6.90
C SER A 95 20.74 -11.84 -7.86
N PRO A 96 20.56 -13.07 -7.39
CA PRO A 96 20.01 -14.15 -8.22
C PRO A 96 18.55 -13.94 -8.62
N VAL A 97 17.84 -13.06 -7.94
CA VAL A 97 16.47 -12.63 -8.28
C VAL A 97 16.49 -11.52 -9.32
N GLU A 98 17.71 -11.01 -9.59
CA GLU A 98 17.96 -9.98 -10.51
C GLU A 98 17.33 -10.26 -11.84
N ASN A 99 16.89 -9.22 -12.28
CA ASN A 99 17.19 -8.98 -13.55
C ASN A 99 16.63 -9.89 -14.56
N LYS A 100 15.78 -9.77 -14.99
CA LYS A 100 15.68 -10.40 -16.18
C LYS A 100 14.87 -11.61 -16.15
N ALA A 101 14.14 -11.64 -15.12
CA ALA A 101 12.94 -12.40 -15.20
C ALA A 101 12.30 -12.08 -16.53
N PRO A 102 12.11 -13.02 -17.41
CA PRO A 102 11.36 -12.78 -18.61
C PRO A 102 10.00 -12.19 -18.23
N ALA A 103 9.53 -11.22 -19.00
CA ALA A 103 8.21 -10.65 -18.79
C ALA A 103 7.15 -11.75 -19.00
N ASN A 104 6.90 -12.51 -17.96
CA ASN A 104 5.89 -13.54 -17.91
C ASN A 104 5.05 -13.41 -16.64
N SER A 105 3.87 -13.99 -16.63
CA SER A 105 2.88 -13.79 -15.60
C SER A 105 3.33 -14.21 -14.18
N PHE A 106 4.29 -15.11 -14.07
CA PHE A 106 4.84 -15.52 -12.79
C PHE A 106 5.78 -14.45 -12.22
N GLU A 107 6.69 -13.95 -13.04
CA GLU A 107 7.69 -12.98 -12.65
C GLU A 107 7.07 -11.62 -12.33
N GLU A 108 6.06 -11.18 -13.07
CA GLU A 108 5.30 -9.98 -12.75
C GLU A 108 4.62 -10.10 -11.39
N LYS A 109 4.00 -11.23 -11.09
CA LYS A 109 3.39 -11.49 -9.78
C LYS A 109 4.42 -11.45 -8.67
N MET A 110 5.53 -12.15 -8.83
CA MET A 110 6.61 -12.18 -7.83
C MET A 110 7.18 -10.79 -7.56
N PHE A 111 7.41 -10.00 -8.61
CA PHE A 111 7.87 -8.62 -8.45
C PHE A 111 6.92 -7.79 -7.55
N HIS A 112 5.64 -7.79 -7.86
CA HIS A 112 4.68 -6.97 -7.13
C HIS A 112 4.41 -7.48 -5.72
N ILE A 113 4.35 -8.81 -5.52
CA ILE A 113 4.17 -9.42 -4.21
C ILE A 113 5.37 -9.12 -3.32
N ILE A 114 6.59 -9.39 -3.77
CA ILE A 114 7.81 -9.13 -3.00
C ILE A 114 7.93 -7.63 -2.68
N ARG A 115 7.62 -6.76 -3.64
CA ARG A 115 7.61 -5.32 -3.40
C ARG A 115 6.61 -4.94 -2.31
N ALA A 116 5.40 -5.50 -2.32
CA ALA A 116 4.40 -5.25 -1.29
C ALA A 116 4.89 -5.70 0.09
N PHE A 117 5.53 -6.88 0.19
CA PHE A 117 6.16 -7.33 1.43
C PHE A 117 7.27 -6.40 1.91
N HIS A 118 8.08 -5.85 1.00
CA HIS A 118 9.17 -4.94 1.39
C HIS A 118 8.67 -3.61 1.98
N VAL A 119 7.46 -3.19 1.67
CA VAL A 119 6.87 -1.95 2.21
C VAL A 119 5.85 -2.17 3.33
N VAL A 120 5.64 -3.41 3.76
CA VAL A 120 4.77 -3.74 4.89
C VAL A 120 5.21 -2.95 6.13
N GLY A 121 4.26 -2.33 6.83
CA GLY A 121 4.51 -1.48 7.99
C GLY A 121 5.15 -0.12 7.69
N ARG A 122 5.54 0.15 6.44
CA ARG A 122 6.07 1.46 6.01
C ARG A 122 5.16 2.17 5.01
N CYS A 123 4.20 1.45 4.44
CA CYS A 123 3.26 1.98 3.47
C CYS A 123 2.32 2.98 4.14
N THR A 124 2.28 4.22 3.61
CA THR A 124 1.40 5.29 4.08
C THR A 124 0.01 5.27 3.45
N ASP A 125 -0.28 4.29 2.60
CA ASP A 125 -1.53 4.15 1.84
C ASP A 125 -1.84 5.33 0.89
N CYS A 126 -0.81 5.98 0.38
CA CYS A 126 -0.99 7.15 -0.49
C CYS A 126 -1.56 6.85 -1.89
N GLY A 127 -1.59 5.58 -2.32
CA GLY A 127 -2.13 5.16 -3.63
C GLY A 127 -1.29 5.57 -4.85
N GLU A 128 -0.15 6.24 -4.67
CA GLU A 128 0.68 6.74 -5.78
C GLU A 128 1.19 5.64 -6.70
N CYS A 129 1.47 4.44 -6.16
CA CYS A 129 1.89 3.30 -6.98
C CYS A 129 0.86 2.88 -8.04
N SER A 130 -0.44 3.03 -7.75
CA SER A 130 -1.50 2.79 -8.75
C SER A 130 -1.69 3.98 -9.67
N ARG A 131 -1.62 5.20 -9.14
CA ARG A 131 -1.80 6.43 -9.93
C ARG A 131 -0.78 6.55 -11.06
N VAL A 132 0.50 6.24 -10.77
CA VAL A 132 1.57 6.36 -11.78
C VAL A 132 1.64 5.18 -12.72
N CYS A 133 0.90 4.11 -12.47
CA CYS A 133 0.94 2.92 -13.29
C CYS A 133 0.30 3.18 -14.67
N PRO A 134 1.07 3.15 -15.78
CA PRO A 134 0.51 3.39 -17.11
C PRO A 134 -0.44 2.27 -17.56
N GLN A 135 -0.44 1.15 -16.88
CA GLN A 135 -1.34 0.03 -17.11
C GLN A 135 -2.53 0.00 -16.14
N HIS A 136 -2.67 1.03 -15.29
CA HIS A 136 -3.77 1.17 -14.32
C HIS A 136 -3.96 -0.06 -13.42
N ILE A 137 -2.86 -0.70 -13.01
CA ILE A 137 -2.91 -1.84 -12.08
C ILE A 137 -3.19 -1.32 -10.67
N PRO A 138 -4.17 -1.88 -9.95
CA PRO A 138 -4.55 -1.41 -8.62
C PRO A 138 -3.57 -1.89 -7.52
N LEU A 139 -2.28 -1.54 -7.65
CA LEU A 139 -1.19 -2.00 -6.78
C LEU A 139 -1.38 -1.60 -5.32
N HIS A 140 -2.09 -0.50 -5.07
CA HIS A 140 -2.39 -0.05 -3.71
C HIS A 140 -3.19 -1.09 -2.92
N LEU A 141 -4.02 -1.91 -3.58
CA LEU A 141 -4.82 -2.94 -2.92
C LEU A 141 -3.95 -4.03 -2.29
N LEU A 142 -2.82 -4.39 -2.92
CA LEU A 142 -1.84 -5.31 -2.31
C LEU A 142 -1.29 -4.74 -1.00
N ASN A 143 -0.88 -3.49 -1.01
CA ASN A 143 -0.34 -2.83 0.17
C ASN A 143 -1.42 -2.62 1.24
N ARG A 144 -2.61 -2.22 0.83
CA ARG A 144 -3.75 -1.96 1.73
C ARG A 144 -4.22 -3.23 2.44
N LYS A 145 -4.13 -4.39 1.77
CA LYS A 145 -4.39 -5.68 2.42
C LYS A 145 -3.43 -5.91 3.60
N PHE A 146 -2.13 -5.64 3.43
CA PHE A 146 -1.17 -5.76 4.54
C PHE A 146 -1.45 -4.76 5.67
N ILE A 147 -1.89 -3.53 5.35
CA ILE A 147 -2.26 -2.54 6.36
C ILE A 147 -3.44 -3.07 7.17
N LYS A 148 -4.47 -3.60 6.50
CA LYS A 148 -5.63 -4.22 7.15
C LYS A 148 -5.21 -5.38 8.08
N ASP A 149 -4.35 -6.28 7.60
CA ASP A 149 -3.86 -7.41 8.39
C ASP A 149 -3.07 -6.95 9.63
N ILE A 150 -2.26 -5.91 9.51
CA ILE A 150 -1.54 -5.33 10.65
C ILE A 150 -2.53 -4.76 11.67
N ASP A 151 -3.51 -3.98 11.22
CA ASP A 151 -4.53 -3.40 12.09
C ASP A 151 -5.32 -4.48 12.83
N GLU A 152 -5.64 -5.59 12.17
CA GLU A 152 -6.40 -6.70 12.74
C GLU A 152 -5.60 -7.59 13.70
N LEU A 153 -4.31 -7.83 13.40
CA LEU A 153 -3.48 -8.77 14.16
C LEU A 153 -2.70 -8.10 15.29
N TYR A 154 -2.26 -6.86 15.10
CA TYR A 154 -1.35 -6.17 16.02
C TYR A 154 -1.93 -4.87 16.59
N GLY A 155 -3.14 -4.49 16.18
CA GLY A 155 -3.78 -3.24 16.57
C GLY A 155 -3.54 -2.11 15.56
N GLU A 156 -4.33 -1.08 15.70
CA GLU A 156 -4.39 0.03 14.76
C GLU A 156 -3.03 0.74 14.61
N TYR A 157 -2.55 0.80 13.38
CA TYR A 157 -1.29 1.42 13.04
C TYR A 157 -1.38 2.19 11.72
N GLN A 158 -0.80 3.38 11.67
CA GLN A 158 -0.65 4.16 10.45
C GLN A 158 0.81 4.63 10.30
N ALA A 159 1.48 4.14 9.27
CA ALA A 159 2.84 4.59 8.97
C ALA A 159 2.89 6.10 8.73
N GLY A 160 3.84 6.77 9.37
CA GLY A 160 4.06 8.22 9.23
C GLY A 160 3.09 9.11 10.00
N SER A 161 2.17 8.56 10.80
CA SER A 161 1.22 9.35 11.58
C SER A 161 1.79 9.91 12.90
N VAL A 162 2.84 9.28 13.42
CA VAL A 162 3.52 9.67 14.66
C VAL A 162 5.02 9.58 14.49
N VAL A 163 5.73 10.65 14.83
CA VAL A 163 7.21 10.69 14.77
C VAL A 163 7.81 9.67 15.73
N GLY A 164 8.72 8.85 15.22
CA GLY A 164 9.43 7.82 16.01
C GLY A 164 8.63 6.55 16.27
N ASN A 165 7.38 6.47 15.81
CA ASN A 165 6.61 5.23 15.93
C ASN A 165 7.19 4.13 15.01
N ARG A 166 7.26 2.90 15.53
CA ARG A 166 7.77 1.74 14.80
C ARG A 166 6.60 0.86 14.35
N ALA A 167 6.76 0.23 13.19
CA ALA A 167 5.77 -0.71 12.71
C ALA A 167 5.66 -1.92 13.64
N PRO A 168 4.46 -2.41 13.96
CA PRO A 168 4.27 -3.57 14.84
C PRO A 168 5.06 -4.81 14.40
N ILE A 169 5.22 -5.00 13.08
CA ILE A 169 5.98 -6.15 12.51
C ILE A 169 7.49 -6.11 12.77
N VAL A 170 8.05 -5.00 13.26
CA VAL A 170 9.48 -4.86 13.60
C VAL A 170 9.70 -4.56 15.08
N ASP A 171 8.66 -4.64 15.88
CA ASP A 171 8.66 -4.31 17.31
C ASP A 171 7.91 -5.39 18.07
N TYR A 172 8.63 -6.44 18.47
CA TYR A 172 8.07 -7.58 19.18
C TYR A 172 7.50 -7.18 20.55
N LYS A 173 6.33 -7.72 20.86
CA LYS A 173 5.67 -7.62 22.18
C LYS A 173 5.33 -9.02 22.66
N GLU A 174 5.33 -9.23 23.98
CA GLU A 174 5.00 -10.54 24.58
C GLU A 174 3.57 -11.00 24.29
N GLU A 175 2.67 -10.05 24.09
CA GLU A 175 1.26 -10.30 23.76
C GLU A 175 0.97 -10.43 22.26
N ASP A 176 1.97 -10.32 21.40
CA ASP A 176 1.78 -10.50 19.95
C ASP A 176 1.31 -11.93 19.65
N ALA A 177 0.37 -12.05 18.72
CA ALA A 177 -0.13 -13.35 18.31
C ALA A 177 0.98 -14.20 17.68
N GLU A 178 1.07 -15.46 18.11
CA GLU A 178 1.96 -16.41 17.45
C GLU A 178 1.57 -16.61 15.99
N PRO A 179 2.54 -16.80 15.07
CA PRO A 179 2.23 -16.98 13.65
C PRO A 179 1.24 -18.10 13.35
N SER A 180 1.26 -19.18 14.14
CA SER A 180 0.30 -20.28 14.03
C SER A 180 -1.14 -19.85 14.35
N GLU A 181 -1.31 -19.02 15.37
CA GLU A 181 -2.63 -18.48 15.74
C GLU A 181 -3.17 -17.49 14.71
N ALA A 182 -2.29 -16.73 14.08
CA ALA A 182 -2.67 -15.81 13.01
C ALA A 182 -3.20 -16.58 11.79
N VAL A 183 -2.56 -17.70 11.41
CA VAL A 183 -3.03 -18.60 10.35
C VAL A 183 -4.39 -19.22 10.70
N GLU A 184 -4.55 -19.74 11.91
CA GLU A 184 -5.82 -20.32 12.37
C GLU A 184 -6.98 -19.32 12.37
N ARG A 185 -6.72 -18.03 12.65
CA ARG A 185 -7.74 -16.97 12.55
C ARG A 185 -8.15 -16.71 11.09
N GLY A 186 -7.22 -16.77 10.16
CA GLY A 186 -7.49 -16.64 8.73
C GLY A 186 -8.40 -17.74 8.21
N ASP A 187 -8.16 -18.98 8.62
CA ASP A 187 -8.95 -20.14 8.21
C ASP A 187 -10.40 -20.13 8.75
N ARG A 188 -10.66 -19.41 9.84
CA ARG A 188 -12.01 -19.32 10.41
C ARG A 188 -12.95 -18.36 9.68
N ASN A 189 -12.41 -17.56 8.76
CA ASN A 189 -13.17 -16.58 7.96
C ASN A 189 -13.14 -16.91 6.45
N ALA A 190 -12.64 -18.07 6.07
CA ALA A 190 -12.58 -18.55 4.69
C ALA A 190 -13.79 -19.40 4.29
#